data_568537855768eba2043c4a9cd815582e
#
_entry.id   568537855768eba2043c4a9cd815582e
#
_cell.length_a   1.000
_cell.length_b   1.000
_cell.length_c   1.000
_cell.angle_alpha   90.00
_cell.angle_beta   90.00
_cell.angle_gamma   90.00
#
_symmetry.space_group_name_H-M   'P 1'
#
loop_
_entity.id
_entity.type
_entity.pdbx_description
1 polymer ?
#
loop_
_entity_poly.entity_id
_entity_poly.type
_entity_poly.pdbx_seq_one_letter_code
_entity_poly.pdbx_strand_id
1 'polypeptide(L)'
;RFFTKPISLEILKSALASAIATRETIKNKYTREIDYGYGDIKMNNADNQLATKVIAIIRKNIENTEFSVEELSREVGMSRVHLNRKLKEMMNISPSNLIRSIRLKQAAYLLINNKVNISEVAYKVGFSTHSYFSNSFHDYFGMTPKEFTAQYMNCTDEETLKKIFG
;
A
#
# COMPACT_ATOMS: atom_id res chain seq x y z
N ARG A 1 22.59 3.85 18.96
CA ARG A 1 22.94 3.62 20.39
C ARG A 1 24.20 2.78 20.45
N PHE A 2 25.19 3.22 21.20
CA PHE A 2 26.41 2.47 21.44
C PHE A 2 26.27 1.69 22.75
N PHE A 3 26.67 0.43 22.74
CA PHE A 3 26.71 -0.42 23.95
C PHE A 3 28.12 -0.60 24.43
N THR A 4 28.33 -0.36 25.72
CA THR A 4 29.63 -0.65 26.39
C THR A 4 29.65 -2.09 26.86
N LYS A 5 30.80 -2.77 26.74
CA LYS A 5 31.01 -4.13 27.29
C LYS A 5 31.26 -4.07 28.81
N PRO A 6 30.72 -5.02 29.62
CA PRO A 6 29.90 -6.18 29.23
C PRO A 6 28.44 -5.83 29.00
N ILE A 7 27.84 -6.36 27.92
CA ILE A 7 26.43 -6.16 27.61
C ILE A 7 25.64 -7.24 28.36
N SER A 8 24.72 -6.83 29.25
CA SER A 8 23.85 -7.82 29.88
C SER A 8 22.83 -8.32 28.86
N LEU A 9 22.53 -9.60 28.91
CA LEU A 9 21.54 -10.25 28.03
C LEU A 9 20.15 -9.58 28.13
N GLU A 10 19.82 -9.04 29.29
CA GLU A 10 18.57 -8.32 29.56
C GLU A 10 18.50 -6.97 28.83
N ILE A 11 19.62 -6.20 28.83
CA ILE A 11 19.73 -4.93 28.10
C ILE A 11 19.61 -5.19 26.59
N LEU A 12 20.21 -6.25 26.07
CA LEU A 12 20.12 -6.63 24.67
C LEU A 12 18.69 -7.05 24.29
N LYS A 13 18.03 -7.87 25.12
CA LYS A 13 16.63 -8.25 24.92
C LYS A 13 15.68 -7.05 24.95
N SER A 14 15.87 -6.15 25.91
CA SER A 14 15.08 -4.91 26.00
C SER A 14 15.27 -4.00 24.80
N ALA A 15 16.50 -3.83 24.33
CA ALA A 15 16.81 -3.03 23.13
C ALA A 15 16.21 -3.65 21.86
N LEU A 16 16.27 -4.97 21.72
CA LEU A 16 15.63 -5.70 20.61
C LEU A 16 14.11 -5.59 20.65
N ALA A 17 13.50 -5.79 21.82
CA ALA A 17 12.04 -5.64 21.99
C ALA A 17 11.57 -4.23 21.67
N SER A 18 12.30 -3.20 22.11
CA SER A 18 12.02 -1.80 21.80
C SER A 18 12.16 -1.51 20.30
N ALA A 19 13.19 -2.04 19.64
CA ALA A 19 13.40 -1.87 18.21
C ALA A 19 12.28 -2.55 17.38
N ILE A 20 11.84 -3.74 17.78
CA ILE A 20 10.72 -4.47 17.16
C ILE A 20 9.42 -3.70 17.35
N ALA A 21 9.11 -3.25 18.57
CA ALA A 21 7.91 -2.48 18.87
C ALA A 21 7.86 -1.16 18.09
N THR A 22 8.99 -0.44 17.97
CA THR A 22 9.08 0.77 17.16
C THR A 22 8.84 0.47 15.68
N ARG A 23 9.41 -0.63 15.15
CA ARG A 23 9.21 -1.07 13.77
C ARG A 23 7.75 -1.44 13.49
N GLU A 24 7.08 -2.15 14.41
CA GLU A 24 5.66 -2.48 14.29
C GLU A 24 4.76 -1.23 14.38
N THR A 25 5.09 -0.28 15.23
CA THR A 25 4.35 0.99 15.35
C THR A 25 4.47 1.81 14.06
N ILE A 26 5.68 1.93 13.51
CA ILE A 26 5.91 2.58 12.21
C ILE A 26 5.16 1.82 11.11
N LYS A 27 5.28 0.49 11.07
CA LYS A 27 4.57 -0.38 10.14
C LYS A 27 3.06 -0.16 10.18
N ASN A 28 2.46 -0.14 11.38
CA ASN A 28 1.02 0.05 11.57
C ASN A 28 0.58 1.48 11.19
N LYS A 29 1.40 2.49 11.47
CA LYS A 29 1.14 3.88 11.07
C LYS A 29 1.08 3.99 9.54
N TYR A 30 2.07 3.46 8.80
CA TYR A 30 2.10 3.53 7.34
C TYR A 30 1.08 2.61 6.68
N THR A 31 0.74 1.48 7.27
CA THR A 31 -0.39 0.67 6.80
C THR A 31 -1.70 1.47 6.90
N ARG A 32 -1.88 2.27 7.96
CA ARG A 32 -3.02 3.17 8.11
C ARG A 32 -2.94 4.37 7.15
N GLU A 33 -1.75 4.94 6.91
CA GLU A 33 -1.55 6.06 5.98
C GLU A 33 -1.71 5.65 4.52
N ILE A 34 -1.34 4.40 4.15
CA ILE A 34 -1.74 3.83 2.85
C ILE A 34 -3.29 3.77 2.76
N ASP A 35 -3.99 3.57 3.90
CA ASP A 35 -5.44 3.64 3.97
C ASP A 35 -5.99 5.03 3.61
N TYR A 36 -5.25 6.07 3.91
CA TYR A 36 -5.66 7.47 3.81
C TYR A 36 -4.88 8.29 2.76
N GLY A 37 -4.11 7.67 1.86
CA GLY A 37 -3.39 8.35 0.78
C GLY A 37 -4.27 9.16 -0.19
N TYR A 38 -5.57 9.19 0.06
CA TYR A 38 -6.56 10.07 -0.56
C TYR A 38 -7.26 10.98 0.47
N GLY A 39 -6.75 11.05 1.73
CA GLY A 39 -7.43 11.67 2.87
C GLY A 39 -7.29 13.19 3.00
N ASP A 40 -6.39 13.82 2.23
CA ASP A 40 -6.23 15.29 2.23
C ASP A 40 -7.21 16.02 1.30
N ILE A 41 -8.07 15.27 0.60
CA ILE A 41 -9.12 15.88 -0.20
C ILE A 41 -10.26 16.29 0.74
N LYS A 42 -10.59 17.58 0.78
CA LYS A 42 -11.76 18.12 1.51
C LYS A 42 -13.05 17.54 0.90
N MET A 43 -13.41 16.36 1.32
CA MET A 43 -14.66 15.69 0.92
C MET A 43 -15.75 15.93 1.97
N ASN A 44 -17.00 15.92 1.55
CA ASN A 44 -18.12 15.88 2.49
C ASN A 44 -18.19 14.50 3.19
N ASN A 45 -18.97 14.41 4.28
CA ASN A 45 -19.06 13.17 5.07
C ASN A 45 -19.52 11.94 4.24
N ALA A 46 -20.42 12.13 3.30
CA ALA A 46 -20.94 11.04 2.45
C ALA A 46 -19.87 10.54 1.46
N ASP A 47 -19.08 11.45 0.89
CA ASP A 47 -18.01 11.13 -0.03
C ASP A 47 -16.85 10.42 0.70
N ASN A 48 -16.53 10.84 1.94
CA ASN A 48 -15.55 10.15 2.79
C ASN A 48 -16.00 8.72 3.12
N GLN A 49 -17.25 8.50 3.45
CA GLN A 49 -17.80 7.17 3.72
C GLN A 49 -17.73 6.27 2.48
N LEU A 50 -18.06 6.81 1.31
CA LEU A 50 -17.98 6.09 0.05
C LEU A 50 -16.52 5.73 -0.29
N ALA A 51 -15.60 6.67 -0.18
CA ALA A 51 -14.17 6.43 -0.41
C ALA A 51 -13.63 5.33 0.53
N THR A 52 -13.91 5.42 1.81
CA THR A 52 -13.51 4.41 2.81
C THR A 52 -14.09 3.05 2.46
N LYS A 53 -15.38 2.96 2.09
CA LYS A 53 -16.03 1.71 1.69
C LYS A 53 -15.36 1.10 0.46
N VAL A 54 -15.13 1.91 -0.59
CA VAL A 54 -14.49 1.47 -1.83
C VAL A 54 -13.08 0.92 -1.57
N ILE A 55 -12.26 1.66 -0.82
CA ILE A 55 -10.91 1.25 -0.47
C ILE A 55 -10.92 -0.05 0.35
N ALA A 56 -11.80 -0.18 1.31
CA ALA A 56 -11.94 -1.39 2.13
C ALA A 56 -12.30 -2.63 1.28
N ILE A 57 -13.21 -2.48 0.32
CA ILE A 57 -13.59 -3.55 -0.60
C ILE A 57 -12.40 -3.96 -1.48
N ILE A 58 -11.67 -3.02 -2.07
CA ILE A 58 -10.50 -3.30 -2.89
C ILE A 58 -9.45 -4.06 -2.09
N ARG A 59 -9.20 -3.66 -0.84
CA ARG A 59 -8.21 -4.33 0.04
C ARG A 59 -8.62 -5.75 0.41
N LYS A 60 -9.87 -5.96 0.71
CA LYS A 60 -10.41 -7.31 0.98
C LYS A 60 -10.17 -8.25 -0.20
N ASN A 61 -10.20 -7.73 -1.42
CA ASN A 61 -10.04 -8.47 -2.67
C ASN A 61 -8.66 -8.30 -3.32
N ILE A 62 -7.64 -7.83 -2.58
CA ILE A 62 -6.36 -7.40 -3.16
C ILE A 62 -5.62 -8.54 -3.88
N GLU A 63 -5.67 -9.76 -3.36
CA GLU A 63 -5.02 -10.95 -3.92
C GLU A 63 -5.82 -11.58 -5.07
N ASN A 64 -7.09 -11.21 -5.22
CA ASN A 64 -7.95 -11.76 -6.25
C ASN A 64 -7.63 -11.13 -7.62
N THR A 65 -6.96 -11.89 -8.49
CA THR A 65 -6.59 -11.45 -9.85
C THR A 65 -7.78 -11.15 -10.74
N GLU A 66 -8.92 -11.79 -10.49
CA GLU A 66 -10.17 -11.63 -11.26
C GLU A 66 -11.03 -10.47 -10.75
N PHE A 67 -10.64 -9.83 -9.62
CA PHE A 67 -11.41 -8.72 -9.05
C PHE A 67 -11.49 -7.55 -10.01
N SER A 68 -12.68 -7.28 -10.50
CA SER A 68 -13.00 -6.32 -11.56
C SER A 68 -13.76 -5.09 -11.06
N VAL A 69 -13.89 -4.07 -11.92
CA VAL A 69 -14.71 -2.89 -11.66
C VAL A 69 -16.19 -3.27 -11.51
N GLU A 70 -16.65 -4.32 -12.20
CA GLU A 70 -17.99 -4.86 -12.11
C GLU A 70 -18.26 -5.40 -10.71
N GLU A 71 -17.34 -6.17 -10.16
CA GLU A 71 -17.46 -6.71 -8.80
C GLU A 71 -17.40 -5.61 -7.75
N LEU A 72 -16.46 -4.65 -7.91
CA LEU A 72 -16.39 -3.49 -7.04
C LEU A 72 -17.70 -2.71 -7.04
N SER A 73 -18.27 -2.43 -8.22
CA SER A 73 -19.53 -1.71 -8.36
C SER A 73 -20.70 -2.43 -7.67
N ARG A 74 -20.75 -3.75 -7.81
CA ARG A 74 -21.76 -4.62 -7.18
C ARG A 74 -21.65 -4.58 -5.65
N GLU A 75 -20.44 -4.74 -5.11
CA GLU A 75 -20.20 -4.70 -3.66
C GLU A 75 -20.46 -3.31 -3.05
N VAL A 76 -20.18 -2.25 -3.79
CA VAL A 76 -20.49 -0.87 -3.38
C VAL A 76 -21.99 -0.60 -3.40
N GLY A 77 -22.75 -1.30 -4.28
CA GLY A 77 -24.19 -1.07 -4.51
C GLY A 77 -24.48 0.06 -5.51
N MET A 78 -23.58 0.28 -6.46
CA MET A 78 -23.71 1.31 -7.50
C MET A 78 -23.55 0.71 -8.89
N SER A 79 -24.16 1.36 -9.93
CA SER A 79 -23.81 1.00 -11.30
C SER A 79 -22.36 1.41 -11.63
N ARG A 80 -21.72 0.69 -12.56
CA ARG A 80 -20.35 1.00 -13.02
C ARG A 80 -20.19 2.44 -13.48
N VAL A 81 -21.18 2.95 -14.22
CA VAL A 81 -21.17 4.35 -14.72
C VAL A 81 -21.26 5.34 -13.57
N HIS A 82 -22.13 5.09 -12.61
CA HIS A 82 -22.28 5.96 -11.44
C HIS A 82 -21.02 5.95 -10.56
N LEU A 83 -20.46 4.77 -10.28
CA LEU A 83 -19.23 4.65 -9.51
C LEU A 83 -18.07 5.38 -10.19
N ASN A 84 -17.89 5.22 -11.52
CA ASN A 84 -16.84 5.90 -12.27
C ASN A 84 -16.99 7.43 -12.20
N ARG A 85 -18.20 7.94 -12.43
CA ARG A 85 -18.48 9.38 -12.32
C ARG A 85 -18.16 9.89 -10.92
N LYS A 86 -18.64 9.20 -9.89
CA LYS A 86 -18.49 9.61 -8.49
C LYS A 86 -17.02 9.62 -8.06
N LEU A 87 -16.23 8.59 -8.39
CA LEU A 87 -14.80 8.54 -8.08
C LEU A 87 -14.00 9.61 -8.83
N LYS A 88 -14.37 9.93 -10.08
CA LYS A 88 -13.76 11.04 -10.81
C LYS A 88 -14.07 12.40 -10.20
N GLU A 89 -15.30 12.62 -9.77
CA GLU A 89 -15.70 13.86 -9.08
C GLU A 89 -14.98 14.04 -7.75
N MET A 90 -14.86 12.96 -6.96
CA MET A 90 -14.29 13.00 -5.61
C MET A 90 -12.77 13.02 -5.59
N MET A 91 -12.13 12.19 -6.40
CA MET A 91 -10.70 11.88 -6.30
C MET A 91 -9.96 12.00 -7.64
N ASN A 92 -10.62 12.43 -8.70
CA ASN A 92 -10.10 12.54 -10.06
C ASN A 92 -9.48 11.22 -10.60
N ILE A 93 -9.97 10.06 -10.16
CA ILE A 93 -9.45 8.74 -10.51
C ILE A 93 -10.55 7.82 -11.03
N SER A 94 -10.24 6.97 -12.01
CA SER A 94 -11.16 5.91 -12.44
C SER A 94 -11.10 4.70 -11.49
N PRO A 95 -12.18 3.89 -11.39
CA PRO A 95 -12.19 2.69 -10.55
C PRO A 95 -11.06 1.72 -10.85
N SER A 96 -10.75 1.48 -12.13
CA SER A 96 -9.65 0.59 -12.54
C SER A 96 -8.28 1.11 -12.10
N ASN A 97 -8.05 2.41 -12.24
CA ASN A 97 -6.81 3.04 -11.79
C ASN A 97 -6.70 3.05 -10.26
N LEU A 98 -7.83 3.20 -9.55
CA LEU A 98 -7.85 3.11 -8.09
C LEU A 98 -7.48 1.70 -7.61
N ILE A 99 -8.07 0.65 -8.18
CA ILE A 99 -7.70 -0.74 -7.88
C ILE A 99 -6.20 -0.95 -8.13
N ARG A 100 -5.70 -0.53 -9.30
CA ARG A 100 -4.30 -0.66 -9.67
C ARG A 100 -3.36 0.09 -8.72
N SER A 101 -3.66 1.33 -8.37
CA SER A 101 -2.82 2.14 -7.48
C SER A 101 -2.74 1.57 -6.07
N ILE A 102 -3.85 1.05 -5.52
CA ILE A 102 -3.88 0.39 -4.21
C ILE A 102 -3.03 -0.89 -4.24
N ARG A 103 -3.14 -1.71 -5.29
CA ARG A 103 -2.31 -2.89 -5.47
C ARG A 103 -0.81 -2.56 -5.56
N LEU A 104 -0.45 -1.51 -6.29
CA LEU A 104 0.95 -1.08 -6.43
C LEU A 104 1.52 -0.50 -5.15
N LYS A 105 0.75 0.29 -4.40
CA LYS A 105 1.15 0.79 -3.08
C LYS A 105 1.36 -0.38 -2.10
N GLN A 106 0.48 -1.37 -2.10
CA GLN A 106 0.66 -2.57 -1.28
C GLN A 106 1.90 -3.38 -1.70
N ALA A 107 2.18 -3.50 -3.00
CA ALA A 107 3.39 -4.13 -3.49
C ALA A 107 4.65 -3.40 -3.01
N ALA A 108 4.69 -2.08 -3.15
CA ALA A 108 5.80 -1.26 -2.65
C ALA A 108 6.04 -1.47 -1.16
N TYR A 109 4.97 -1.51 -0.36
CA TYR A 109 5.06 -1.81 1.07
C TYR A 109 5.67 -3.20 1.34
N LEU A 110 5.25 -4.23 0.61
CA LEU A 110 5.80 -5.58 0.75
C LEU A 110 7.29 -5.64 0.36
N LEU A 111 7.67 -4.95 -0.72
CA LEU A 111 9.06 -4.89 -1.20
C LEU A 111 10.00 -4.18 -0.22
N ILE A 112 9.52 -3.14 0.49
CA ILE A 112 10.33 -2.43 1.50
C ILE A 112 10.53 -3.28 2.75
N ASN A 113 9.49 -3.98 3.20
CA ASN A 113 9.45 -4.59 4.52
C ASN A 113 9.79 -6.09 4.56
N ASN A 114 9.78 -6.77 3.42
CA ASN A 114 9.96 -8.21 3.36
C ASN A 114 11.00 -8.60 2.30
N LYS A 115 11.83 -9.58 2.61
CA LYS A 115 12.70 -10.25 1.63
C LYS A 115 11.88 -11.24 0.80
N VAL A 116 10.96 -10.73 -0.03
CA VAL A 116 10.07 -11.54 -0.87
C VAL A 116 10.53 -11.45 -2.31
N ASN A 117 10.32 -12.51 -3.08
CA ASN A 117 10.56 -12.50 -4.52
C ASN A 117 9.55 -11.55 -5.19
N ILE A 118 10.02 -10.73 -6.13
CA ILE A 118 9.21 -9.76 -6.87
C ILE A 118 8.01 -10.44 -7.57
N SER A 119 8.21 -11.64 -8.12
CA SER A 119 7.13 -12.41 -8.73
C SER A 119 6.07 -12.83 -7.72
N GLU A 120 6.48 -13.23 -6.52
CA GLU A 120 5.56 -13.57 -5.44
C GLU A 120 4.75 -12.35 -4.99
N VAL A 121 5.38 -11.18 -4.88
CA VAL A 121 4.68 -9.94 -4.56
C VAL A 121 3.64 -9.61 -5.62
N ALA A 122 3.96 -9.75 -6.91
CA ALA A 122 3.01 -9.49 -8.00
C ALA A 122 1.71 -10.29 -7.83
N TYR A 123 1.81 -11.58 -7.56
CA TYR A 123 0.63 -12.43 -7.35
C TYR A 123 -0.11 -12.11 -6.04
N LYS A 124 0.60 -11.86 -4.96
CA LYS A 124 0.02 -11.48 -3.66
C LYS A 124 -0.79 -10.17 -3.70
N VAL A 125 -0.50 -9.30 -4.64
CA VAL A 125 -1.27 -8.07 -4.83
C VAL A 125 -2.21 -8.12 -6.04
N GLY A 126 -2.50 -9.32 -6.56
CA GLY A 126 -3.55 -9.57 -7.53
C GLY A 126 -3.19 -9.24 -8.97
N PHE A 127 -1.91 -9.19 -9.35
CA PHE A 127 -1.52 -9.11 -10.76
C PHE A 127 -1.46 -10.51 -11.37
N SER A 128 -2.04 -10.67 -12.55
CA SER A 128 -2.10 -11.95 -13.26
C SER A 128 -0.76 -12.37 -13.88
N THR A 129 0.13 -11.41 -14.18
CA THR A 129 1.45 -11.69 -14.75
C THR A 129 2.51 -10.76 -14.19
N HIS A 130 3.75 -11.28 -14.08
CA HIS A 130 4.91 -10.50 -13.66
C HIS A 130 5.20 -9.31 -14.59
N SER A 131 5.05 -9.51 -15.92
CA SER A 131 5.32 -8.45 -16.91
C SER A 131 4.35 -7.29 -16.75
N TYR A 132 3.06 -7.57 -16.59
CA TYR A 132 2.05 -6.53 -16.38
C TYR A 132 2.28 -5.78 -15.05
N PHE A 133 2.63 -6.51 -14.00
CA PHE A 133 3.03 -5.92 -12.72
C PHE A 133 4.23 -4.98 -12.87
N SER A 134 5.34 -5.46 -13.46
CA SER A 134 6.57 -4.68 -13.59
C SER A 134 6.38 -3.41 -14.40
N ASN A 135 5.64 -3.47 -15.50
CA ASN A 135 5.31 -2.30 -16.30
C ASN A 135 4.43 -1.31 -15.54
N SER A 136 3.37 -1.80 -14.89
CA SER A 136 2.48 -0.96 -14.08
C SER A 136 3.21 -0.31 -12.90
N PHE A 137 4.13 -1.03 -12.28
CA PHE A 137 4.95 -0.54 -11.17
C PHE A 137 5.90 0.56 -11.64
N HIS A 138 6.59 0.35 -12.78
CA HIS A 138 7.46 1.34 -13.39
C HIS A 138 6.69 2.60 -13.78
N ASP A 139 5.52 2.46 -14.42
CA ASP A 139 4.67 3.60 -14.78
C ASP A 139 4.22 4.42 -13.58
N TYR A 140 4.01 3.77 -12.43
CA TYR A 140 3.51 4.42 -11.22
C TYR A 140 4.61 5.06 -10.36
N PHE A 141 5.74 4.36 -10.18
CA PHE A 141 6.85 4.80 -9.31
C PHE A 141 8.06 5.37 -10.05
N GLY A 142 8.08 5.33 -11.39
CA GLY A 142 9.19 5.80 -12.21
C GLY A 142 10.43 4.89 -12.20
N MET A 143 10.34 3.71 -11.57
CA MET A 143 11.42 2.73 -11.49
C MET A 143 10.88 1.30 -11.42
N THR A 144 11.70 0.35 -11.82
CA THR A 144 11.32 -1.08 -11.76
C THR A 144 11.20 -1.58 -10.32
N PRO A 145 10.43 -2.66 -10.05
CA PRO A 145 10.35 -3.26 -8.72
C PRO A 145 11.72 -3.64 -8.15
N LYS A 146 12.66 -4.06 -9.01
CA LYS A 146 14.02 -4.42 -8.61
C LYS A 146 14.83 -3.21 -8.15
N GLU A 147 14.80 -2.12 -8.90
CA GLU A 147 15.45 -0.85 -8.54
C GLU A 147 14.84 -0.27 -7.26
N PHE A 148 13.52 -0.31 -7.16
CA PHE A 148 12.79 0.13 -5.98
C PHE A 148 13.20 -0.64 -4.73
N THR A 149 13.28 -1.97 -4.82
CA THR A 149 13.73 -2.82 -3.70
C THR A 149 15.17 -2.51 -3.33
N ALA A 150 16.07 -2.37 -4.30
CA ALA A 150 17.47 -2.05 -4.04
C ALA A 150 17.64 -0.70 -3.34
N GLN A 151 16.82 0.29 -3.69
CA GLN A 151 16.89 1.63 -3.13
C GLN A 151 16.23 1.77 -1.75
N TYR A 152 15.09 1.11 -1.53
CA TYR A 152 14.23 1.36 -0.37
C TYR A 152 14.07 0.17 0.59
N MET A 153 14.73 -0.97 0.33
CA MET A 153 14.66 -2.13 1.21
C MET A 153 15.14 -1.78 2.62
N ASN A 154 14.29 -2.09 3.61
CA ASN A 154 14.49 -1.73 5.01
C ASN A 154 14.56 -0.20 5.28
N CYS A 155 14.04 0.62 4.38
CA CYS A 155 13.91 2.05 4.63
C CYS A 155 12.99 2.29 5.84
N THR A 156 13.48 3.06 6.81
CA THR A 156 12.73 3.47 8.01
C THR A 156 12.56 4.98 8.10
N ASP A 157 13.07 5.71 7.08
CA ASP A 157 12.99 7.15 7.03
C ASP A 157 11.56 7.62 6.72
N GLU A 158 10.97 8.32 7.68
CA GLU A 158 9.57 8.75 7.64
C GLU A 158 9.27 9.70 6.48
N GLU A 159 10.20 10.58 6.15
CA GLU A 159 10.03 11.54 5.06
C GLU A 159 10.04 10.86 3.68
N THR A 160 10.93 9.89 3.50
CA THR A 160 11.01 9.07 2.28
C THR A 160 9.76 8.23 2.11
N LEU A 161 9.27 7.59 3.18
CA LEU A 161 8.05 6.78 3.14
C LEU A 161 6.82 7.64 2.83
N LYS A 162 6.73 8.86 3.36
CA LYS A 162 5.67 9.81 2.99
C LYS A 162 5.71 10.19 1.51
N LYS A 163 6.87 10.37 0.92
CA LYS A 163 7.00 10.65 -0.52
C LYS A 163 6.55 9.48 -1.40
N ILE A 164 6.77 8.24 -0.92
CA ILE A 164 6.41 7.03 -1.66
C ILE A 164 4.89 6.77 -1.58
N PHE A 165 4.28 6.96 -0.43
CA PHE A 165 2.90 6.54 -0.15
C PHE A 165 1.89 7.68 -0.06
N GLY A 166 2.36 8.92 0.09
CA GLY A 166 1.55 10.15 0.23
C GLY A 166 0.87 10.67 -1.03
#